data_0aedc38f879f480c2564f68cb4e5a434
#
_entry.id   0aedc38f879f480c2564f68cb4e5a434
#
_cell.length_a   1.000
_cell.length_b   1.000
_cell.length_c   1.000
_cell.angle_alpha   90.00
_cell.angle_beta   90.00
_cell.angle_gamma   90.00
#
_symmetry.space_group_name_H-M   'P 1'
#
loop_
_entity.id
_entity.type
_entity.pdbx_description
1 polymer ?
#
loop_
_entity_poly.entity_id
_entity_poly.type
_entity_poly.pdbx_seq_one_letter_code
_entity_poly.pdbx_strand_id
1 'polypeptide(L)'
;SQWEEMPTKTAFKTRNNAQGTIIKSHSYRALRTSKLKEMHAVRYADDFKIFCRDRTAAMKTFHAVKQWIADRLHLEINEDKSAVTDLSRNYTDYIGFKFRLKNKAGKLVVQSKMCNKAKNSVENDLCKALREIGHAKDHKDAFRMISKYNSMVIGVHNFYNIATDVSLDMADIAFHVNTLIKHRFNRKISKEGLPLSKFISKAYGDSSQIRYLYGLAIIPIGYVRTKKPMHKPCAINKYTAEGRVLIHSSLRIDVSILHRLMRNVDAHRSIEYSDNRLSLYAAQHGRCAITGK
;
A
#
# COMPACT_ATOMS: atom_id res chain seq x y z
N SER A 1 11.61 11.26 -3.71
CA SER A 1 12.09 12.61 -4.07
C SER A 1 13.60 12.70 -3.84
N GLN A 2 14.26 13.70 -4.45
CA GLN A 2 15.70 13.91 -4.23
C GLN A 2 16.05 14.09 -2.76
N TRP A 3 15.18 14.76 -1.99
CA TRP A 3 15.35 14.93 -0.55
C TRP A 3 15.44 13.60 0.20
N GLU A 4 14.58 12.67 -0.12
CA GLU A 4 14.48 11.38 0.57
C GLU A 4 15.62 10.42 0.24
N GLU A 5 16.04 10.44 -1.03
CA GLU A 5 16.92 9.45 -1.61
C GLU A 5 18.37 9.95 -1.74
N MET A 6 18.63 11.24 -1.55
CA MET A 6 19.98 11.79 -1.74
C MET A 6 20.90 11.36 -0.59
N PRO A 7 21.96 10.62 -0.90
CA PRO A 7 22.95 10.27 0.11
C PRO A 7 23.74 11.52 0.50
N THR A 8 23.75 11.82 1.77
CA THR A 8 24.49 12.93 2.35
C THR A 8 25.98 12.61 2.55
N LYS A 9 26.57 11.81 1.69
CA LYS A 9 27.96 11.35 1.82
C LYS A 9 29.00 12.47 1.82
N THR A 10 28.69 13.62 1.22
CA THR A 10 29.74 14.61 0.88
C THR A 10 29.89 15.76 1.87
N ALA A 11 28.93 16.01 2.74
CA ALA A 11 28.95 17.25 3.52
C ALA A 11 29.22 17.05 5.02
N PHE A 12 29.27 15.80 5.55
CA PHE A 12 29.37 15.57 6.99
C PHE A 12 30.29 14.43 7.34
N LYS A 13 31.17 14.67 8.33
CA LYS A 13 31.79 13.60 9.08
C LYS A 13 30.65 12.81 9.74
N THR A 14 30.38 11.62 9.24
CA THR A 14 29.48 10.67 9.89
C THR A 14 30.03 10.43 11.30
N ARG A 15 29.27 10.81 12.33
CA ARG A 15 29.57 10.45 13.70
C ARG A 15 28.74 9.23 14.06
N ASN A 16 29.41 8.23 14.60
CA ASN A 16 28.72 7.10 15.21
C ASN A 16 28.47 7.45 16.69
N ASN A 17 27.36 6.98 17.23
CA ASN A 17 27.15 6.97 18.66
C ASN A 17 28.07 5.94 19.34
N ALA A 18 28.06 5.88 20.68
CA ALA A 18 28.85 4.90 21.43
C ALA A 18 28.55 3.43 21.07
N GLN A 19 27.37 3.17 20.47
CA GLN A 19 26.92 1.87 20.01
C GLN A 19 27.21 1.62 18.51
N GLY A 20 28.01 2.44 17.85
CA GLY A 20 28.37 2.29 16.43
C GLY A 20 27.32 2.71 15.43
N THR A 21 26.16 3.20 15.87
CA THR A 21 25.05 3.61 14.98
C THR A 21 25.31 5.00 14.39
N ILE A 22 25.12 5.15 13.09
CA ILE A 22 25.28 6.43 12.37
C ILE A 22 24.25 7.46 12.86
N ILE A 23 24.73 8.61 13.35
CA ILE A 23 23.89 9.71 13.79
C ILE A 23 23.33 10.45 12.58
N LYS A 24 22.04 10.24 12.27
CA LYS A 24 21.36 10.81 11.10
C LYS A 24 21.02 12.30 11.20
N SER A 25 21.07 12.90 12.40
CA SER A 25 20.71 14.30 12.61
C SER A 25 21.56 15.28 11.80
N HIS A 26 22.83 14.96 11.59
CA HIS A 26 23.72 15.80 10.77
C HIS A 26 23.37 15.76 9.28
N SER A 27 22.92 14.63 8.75
CA SER A 27 22.50 14.51 7.36
C SER A 27 21.25 15.34 7.07
N TYR A 28 20.27 15.35 7.98
CA TYR A 28 19.09 16.21 7.85
C TYR A 28 19.43 17.71 7.93
N ARG A 29 20.38 18.09 8.79
CA ARG A 29 20.86 19.48 8.87
C ARG A 29 21.48 19.94 7.55
N ALA A 30 22.25 19.07 6.89
CA ALA A 30 22.84 19.36 5.60
C ALA A 30 21.80 19.57 4.51
N LEU A 31 20.85 18.65 4.43
CA LEU A 31 19.77 18.78 3.45
C LEU A 31 19.02 20.10 3.62
N ARG A 32 18.81 20.56 4.85
CA ARG A 32 18.16 21.86 5.13
C ARG A 32 18.99 23.06 4.68
N THR A 33 20.31 22.96 4.65
CA THR A 33 21.21 24.02 4.17
C THR A 33 21.41 23.97 2.65
N SER A 34 20.96 22.90 2.00
CA SER A 34 21.02 22.76 0.55
C SER A 34 19.87 23.50 -0.12
N LYS A 35 20.00 23.74 -1.46
CA LYS A 35 18.91 24.30 -2.29
C LYS A 35 17.80 23.27 -2.57
N LEU A 36 17.91 22.05 -2.09
CA LEU A 36 16.90 21.00 -2.28
C LEU A 36 15.68 21.30 -1.44
N LYS A 37 14.51 21.25 -2.04
CA LYS A 37 13.23 21.42 -1.34
C LYS A 37 12.89 20.15 -0.56
N GLU A 38 12.53 20.31 0.72
CA GLU A 38 12.06 19.21 1.56
C GLU A 38 10.65 18.78 1.11
N MET A 39 10.60 17.81 0.21
CA MET A 39 9.35 17.21 -0.24
C MET A 39 9.53 15.73 -0.55
N HIS A 40 8.48 14.95 -0.30
CA HIS A 40 8.44 13.51 -0.52
C HIS A 40 7.27 13.19 -1.44
N ALA A 41 7.54 12.53 -2.54
CA ALA A 41 6.51 12.15 -3.51
C ALA A 41 6.32 10.64 -3.52
N VAL A 42 5.08 10.19 -3.46
CA VAL A 42 4.68 8.81 -3.68
C VAL A 42 3.67 8.77 -4.83
N ARG A 43 3.78 7.79 -5.71
CA ARG A 43 2.93 7.63 -6.89
C ARG A 43 2.50 6.18 -7.02
N TYR A 44 1.27 5.98 -7.38
CA TYR A 44 0.71 4.70 -7.80
C TYR A 44 -0.16 4.95 -9.03
N ALA A 45 0.27 4.46 -10.18
CA ALA A 45 -0.33 4.74 -11.49
C ALA A 45 -0.49 6.25 -11.75
N ASP A 46 -1.70 6.76 -11.86
CA ASP A 46 -2.09 8.16 -12.01
C ASP A 46 -2.24 8.90 -10.68
N ASP A 47 -2.51 8.18 -9.60
CA ASP A 47 -2.61 8.76 -8.26
C ASP A 47 -1.24 9.07 -7.66
N PHE A 48 -1.03 10.30 -7.18
CA PHE A 48 0.18 10.65 -6.45
C PHE A 48 -0.10 11.57 -5.25
N LYS A 49 0.79 11.52 -4.27
CA LYS A 49 0.80 12.42 -3.10
C LYS A 49 2.17 13.04 -2.96
N ILE A 50 2.20 14.35 -2.69
CA ILE A 50 3.44 15.09 -2.41
C ILE A 50 3.33 15.66 -1.00
N PHE A 51 4.21 15.20 -0.12
CA PHE A 51 4.29 15.68 1.26
C PHE A 51 5.27 16.82 1.35
N CYS A 52 4.83 17.95 1.86
CA CYS A 52 5.61 19.15 2.06
C CYS A 52 5.68 19.50 3.55
N ARG A 53 6.67 20.29 3.93
CA ARG A 53 6.89 20.68 5.32
C ARG A 53 5.79 21.56 5.87
N ASP A 54 5.30 22.50 5.07
CA ASP A 54 4.33 23.51 5.46
C ASP A 54 3.34 23.81 4.33
N ARG A 55 2.27 24.52 4.67
CA ARG A 55 1.20 24.86 3.72
C ARG A 55 1.71 25.72 2.54
N THR A 56 2.61 26.65 2.80
CA THR A 56 3.15 27.54 1.76
C THR A 56 3.94 26.74 0.73
N ALA A 57 4.80 25.83 1.18
CA ALA A 57 5.52 24.92 0.30
C ALA A 57 4.56 23.99 -0.48
N ALA A 58 3.52 23.48 0.18
CA ALA A 58 2.51 22.64 -0.46
C ALA A 58 1.75 23.37 -1.55
N MET A 59 1.30 24.61 -1.31
CA MET A 59 0.61 25.43 -2.31
C MET A 59 1.49 25.75 -3.51
N LYS A 60 2.74 26.18 -3.27
CA LYS A 60 3.71 26.44 -4.36
C LYS A 60 3.97 25.17 -5.19
N THR A 61 4.09 24.03 -4.53
CA THR A 61 4.30 22.72 -5.20
C THR A 61 3.08 22.35 -6.01
N PHE A 62 1.87 22.53 -5.47
CA PHE A 62 0.62 22.27 -6.17
C PHE A 62 0.52 23.05 -7.49
N HIS A 63 0.74 24.37 -7.44
CA HIS A 63 0.72 25.20 -8.64
C HIS A 63 1.81 24.83 -9.65
N ALA A 64 3.04 24.57 -9.17
CA ALA A 64 4.13 24.17 -10.04
C ALA A 64 3.87 22.83 -10.74
N VAL A 65 3.28 21.87 -10.03
CA VAL A 65 2.93 20.56 -10.59
C VAL A 65 1.76 20.69 -11.57
N LYS A 66 0.72 21.47 -11.23
CA LYS A 66 -0.40 21.75 -12.12
C LYS A 66 0.10 22.32 -13.45
N GLN A 67 0.92 23.35 -13.38
CA GLN A 67 1.51 23.98 -14.56
C GLN A 67 2.39 23.00 -15.36
N TRP A 68 3.25 22.23 -14.68
CA TRP A 68 4.12 21.25 -15.34
C TRP A 68 3.33 20.18 -16.08
N ILE A 69 2.23 19.68 -15.49
CA ILE A 69 1.35 18.70 -16.14
C ILE A 69 0.70 19.29 -17.39
N ALA A 70 0.21 20.52 -17.30
CA ALA A 70 -0.40 21.22 -18.45
C ALA A 70 0.62 21.45 -19.56
N ASP A 71 1.78 22.04 -19.23
CA ASP A 71 2.79 22.44 -20.21
C ASP A 71 3.51 21.24 -20.85
N ARG A 72 3.76 20.19 -20.05
CA ARG A 72 4.60 19.07 -20.49
C ARG A 72 3.82 17.87 -21.00
N LEU A 73 2.68 17.58 -20.40
CA LEU A 73 1.86 16.42 -20.73
C LEU A 73 0.58 16.78 -21.45
N HIS A 74 0.26 18.08 -21.56
CA HIS A 74 -0.98 18.60 -22.12
C HIS A 74 -2.23 17.98 -21.48
N LEU A 75 -2.16 17.75 -20.15
CA LEU A 75 -3.23 17.19 -19.33
C LEU A 75 -3.70 18.21 -18.31
N GLU A 76 -4.99 18.17 -18.01
CA GLU A 76 -5.59 18.94 -16.93
C GLU A 76 -5.73 18.09 -15.67
N ILE A 77 -5.49 18.70 -14.50
CA ILE A 77 -5.77 18.04 -13.24
C ILE A 77 -7.25 18.16 -12.90
N ASN A 78 -7.83 17.12 -12.32
CA ASN A 78 -9.20 17.18 -11.80
C ASN A 78 -9.18 17.97 -10.47
N GLU A 79 -9.72 19.19 -10.47
CA GLU A 79 -9.71 20.11 -9.32
C GLU A 79 -10.53 19.57 -8.14
N ASP A 80 -11.62 18.84 -8.38
CA ASP A 80 -12.44 18.25 -7.33
C ASP A 80 -11.70 17.14 -6.54
N LYS A 81 -10.73 16.48 -7.19
CA LYS A 81 -9.94 15.40 -6.59
C LYS A 81 -8.56 15.84 -6.13
N SER A 82 -8.13 17.04 -6.53
CA SER A 82 -6.78 17.54 -6.26
C SER A 82 -6.84 18.66 -5.22
N ALA A 83 -6.35 18.40 -4.02
CA ALA A 83 -6.42 19.35 -2.92
C ALA A 83 -5.16 19.34 -2.06
N VAL A 84 -4.85 20.49 -1.47
CA VAL A 84 -3.82 20.62 -0.43
C VAL A 84 -4.47 20.39 0.93
N THR A 85 -4.07 19.33 1.63
CA THR A 85 -4.66 18.89 2.90
C THR A 85 -3.68 19.06 4.05
N ASP A 86 -4.12 19.69 5.15
CA ASP A 86 -3.38 19.71 6.41
C ASP A 86 -3.59 18.39 7.16
N LEU A 87 -2.57 17.55 7.16
CA LEU A 87 -2.60 16.22 7.78
C LEU A 87 -2.65 16.24 9.30
N SER A 88 -2.34 17.36 9.96
CA SER A 88 -2.49 17.49 11.41
C SER A 88 -3.95 17.61 11.84
N ARG A 89 -4.82 18.06 10.94
CA ARG A 89 -6.24 18.31 11.19
C ARG A 89 -7.14 17.32 10.46
N ASN A 90 -6.82 16.98 9.22
CA ASN A 90 -7.69 16.23 8.32
C ASN A 90 -7.06 14.92 7.85
N TYR A 91 -7.90 13.95 7.55
CA TYR A 91 -7.50 12.76 6.83
C TYR A 91 -7.34 13.05 5.33
N THR A 92 -6.42 12.35 4.69
CA THR A 92 -6.35 12.24 3.24
C THR A 92 -6.41 10.77 2.83
N ASP A 93 -7.11 10.51 1.72
CA ASP A 93 -7.27 9.17 1.18
C ASP A 93 -6.17 8.87 0.15
N TYR A 94 -5.64 7.64 0.16
CA TYR A 94 -4.69 7.15 -0.83
C TYR A 94 -4.74 5.62 -0.89
N ILE A 95 -4.99 5.07 -2.06
CA ILE A 95 -5.01 3.62 -2.34
C ILE A 95 -5.86 2.84 -1.32
N GLY A 96 -7.09 3.29 -1.07
CA GLY A 96 -8.01 2.63 -0.13
C GLY A 96 -7.73 2.87 1.36
N PHE A 97 -6.65 3.55 1.69
CA PHE A 97 -6.35 3.99 3.05
C PHE A 97 -6.69 5.46 3.24
N LYS A 98 -7.03 5.85 4.46
CA LYS A 98 -7.01 7.23 4.92
C LYS A 98 -6.00 7.38 6.04
N PHE A 99 -5.27 8.48 6.04
CA PHE A 99 -4.24 8.72 7.06
C PHE A 99 -4.15 10.20 7.42
N ARG A 100 -3.70 10.45 8.64
CA ARG A 100 -3.39 11.78 9.19
C ARG A 100 -2.22 11.68 10.16
N LEU A 101 -1.74 12.84 10.60
CA LEU A 101 -0.80 12.95 11.71
C LEU A 101 -1.56 13.11 13.03
N LYS A 102 -1.14 12.37 14.05
CA LYS A 102 -1.66 12.48 15.41
C LYS A 102 -0.50 12.74 16.36
N ASN A 103 -0.68 13.65 17.31
CA ASN A 103 0.27 13.83 18.38
C ASN A 103 0.09 12.69 19.41
N LYS A 104 1.17 11.96 19.68
CA LYS A 104 1.23 10.93 20.73
C LYS A 104 2.46 11.19 21.58
N ALA A 105 2.24 11.59 22.82
CA ALA A 105 3.31 11.91 23.79
C ALA A 105 4.37 12.89 23.21
N GLY A 106 3.91 14.01 22.63
CA GLY A 106 4.78 15.04 22.06
C GLY A 106 5.41 14.71 20.70
N LYS A 107 5.12 13.52 20.13
CA LYS A 107 5.62 13.11 18.81
C LYS A 107 4.49 12.99 17.81
N LEU A 108 4.71 13.49 16.60
CA LEU A 108 3.78 13.25 15.49
C LEU A 108 3.97 11.84 14.97
N VAL A 109 2.88 11.07 14.95
CA VAL A 109 2.81 9.71 14.43
C VAL A 109 1.75 9.62 13.35
N VAL A 110 1.97 8.75 12.38
CA VAL A 110 0.97 8.49 11.34
C VAL A 110 -0.13 7.61 11.93
N GLN A 111 -1.37 8.07 11.85
CA GLN A 111 -2.57 7.29 12.10
C GLN A 111 -3.18 6.92 10.76
N SER A 112 -3.34 5.63 10.48
CA SER A 112 -3.93 5.13 9.23
C SER A 112 -5.06 4.15 9.49
N LYS A 113 -6.08 4.22 8.62
CA LYS A 113 -7.31 3.43 8.64
C LYS A 113 -7.71 3.05 7.22
N MET A 114 -8.71 2.20 7.08
CA MET A 114 -9.42 2.06 5.82
C MET A 114 -10.12 3.37 5.45
N CYS A 115 -10.14 3.76 4.16
CA CYS A 115 -11.00 4.85 3.73
C CYS A 115 -12.48 4.42 3.80
N ASN A 116 -13.39 5.38 4.01
CA ASN A 116 -14.80 5.07 4.23
C ASN A 116 -15.43 4.32 3.05
N LYS A 117 -15.08 4.70 1.81
CA LYS A 117 -15.55 4.03 0.59
C LYS A 117 -15.14 2.56 0.56
N ALA A 118 -13.89 2.26 0.86
CA ALA A 118 -13.39 0.89 0.89
C ALA A 118 -14.02 0.06 2.02
N LYS A 119 -14.18 0.66 3.21
CA LYS A 119 -14.83 0.01 4.34
C LYS A 119 -16.26 -0.39 4.02
N ASN A 120 -17.06 0.53 3.47
CA ASN A 120 -18.45 0.27 3.08
C ASN A 120 -18.54 -0.77 1.95
N SER A 121 -17.62 -0.72 0.96
CA SER A 121 -17.57 -1.72 -0.10
C SER A 121 -17.31 -3.11 0.45
N VAL A 122 -16.28 -3.27 1.30
CA VAL A 122 -15.94 -4.56 1.93
C VAL A 122 -17.11 -5.10 2.75
N GLU A 123 -17.76 -4.27 3.56
CA GLU A 123 -18.93 -4.65 4.35
C GLU A 123 -20.06 -5.17 3.45
N ASN A 124 -20.40 -4.40 2.42
CA ASN A 124 -21.47 -4.77 1.49
C ASN A 124 -21.17 -6.08 0.74
N ASP A 125 -19.93 -6.24 0.28
CA ASP A 125 -19.49 -7.41 -0.47
C ASP A 125 -19.51 -8.68 0.41
N LEU A 126 -19.04 -8.59 1.66
CA LEU A 126 -19.11 -9.69 2.63
C LEU A 126 -20.54 -10.05 2.99
N CYS A 127 -21.38 -9.04 3.23
CA CYS A 127 -22.81 -9.26 3.50
C CYS A 127 -23.54 -9.88 2.31
N LYS A 128 -23.20 -9.48 1.08
CA LYS A 128 -23.72 -10.11 -0.15
C LYS A 128 -23.28 -11.57 -0.25
N ALA A 129 -22.02 -11.86 -0.06
CA ALA A 129 -21.50 -13.24 -0.08
C ALA A 129 -22.19 -14.13 0.96
N LEU A 130 -22.44 -13.62 2.18
CA LEU A 130 -23.19 -14.35 3.20
C LEU A 130 -24.65 -14.62 2.80
N ARG A 131 -25.31 -13.66 2.13
CA ARG A 131 -26.66 -13.89 1.62
C ARG A 131 -26.66 -15.00 0.53
N GLU A 132 -25.69 -15.00 -0.36
CA GLU A 132 -25.49 -16.04 -1.38
C GLU A 132 -25.34 -17.43 -0.74
N ILE A 133 -24.52 -17.58 0.33
CA ILE A 133 -24.35 -18.84 1.07
C ILE A 133 -25.70 -19.39 1.59
N GLY A 134 -26.62 -18.51 1.99
CA GLY A 134 -27.94 -18.91 2.46
C GLY A 134 -28.82 -19.56 1.37
N HIS A 135 -28.46 -19.45 0.10
CA HIS A 135 -29.15 -20.03 -1.07
C HIS A 135 -28.40 -21.23 -1.66
N ALA A 136 -27.39 -21.75 -0.98
CA ALA A 136 -26.67 -22.94 -1.44
C ALA A 136 -27.61 -24.13 -1.62
N LYS A 137 -27.54 -24.77 -2.80
CA LYS A 137 -28.42 -25.88 -3.18
C LYS A 137 -27.96 -27.21 -2.59
N ASP A 138 -26.66 -27.40 -2.50
CA ASP A 138 -26.03 -28.60 -1.98
C ASP A 138 -24.73 -28.27 -1.19
N HIS A 139 -24.09 -29.31 -0.66
CA HIS A 139 -22.87 -29.14 0.13
C HIS A 139 -21.68 -28.64 -0.73
N LYS A 140 -21.61 -29.01 -2.01
CA LYS A 140 -20.57 -28.57 -2.93
C LYS A 140 -20.71 -27.08 -3.24
N ASP A 141 -21.93 -26.65 -3.43
CA ASP A 141 -22.24 -25.23 -3.64
C ASP A 141 -21.95 -24.39 -2.39
N ALA A 142 -22.34 -24.87 -1.22
CA ALA A 142 -22.00 -24.26 0.05
C ALA A 142 -20.47 -24.15 0.25
N PHE A 143 -19.70 -25.19 -0.06
CA PHE A 143 -18.24 -25.16 0.01
C PHE A 143 -17.65 -24.06 -0.89
N ARG A 144 -18.11 -23.95 -2.13
CA ARG A 144 -17.65 -22.95 -3.10
C ARG A 144 -17.93 -21.53 -2.58
N MET A 145 -19.13 -21.28 -2.09
CA MET A 145 -19.55 -19.96 -1.61
C MET A 145 -18.81 -19.58 -0.31
N ILE A 146 -18.65 -20.49 0.63
CA ILE A 146 -17.90 -20.26 1.88
C ILE A 146 -16.40 -20.01 1.55
N SER A 147 -15.84 -20.76 0.62
CA SER A 147 -14.45 -20.56 0.17
C SER A 147 -14.27 -19.18 -0.47
N LYS A 148 -15.24 -18.72 -1.26
CA LYS A 148 -15.26 -17.35 -1.83
C LYS A 148 -15.28 -16.31 -0.72
N TYR A 149 -16.18 -16.42 0.25
CA TYR A 149 -16.25 -15.52 1.40
C TYR A 149 -14.93 -15.49 2.19
N ASN A 150 -14.37 -16.64 2.51
CA ASN A 150 -13.11 -16.75 3.22
C ASN A 150 -11.95 -16.10 2.44
N SER A 151 -11.90 -16.28 1.13
CA SER A 151 -10.89 -15.66 0.27
C SER A 151 -11.00 -14.13 0.29
N MET A 152 -12.22 -13.59 0.31
CA MET A 152 -12.45 -12.13 0.44
C MET A 152 -11.93 -11.62 1.78
N VAL A 153 -12.26 -12.30 2.89
CA VAL A 153 -11.75 -11.92 4.22
C VAL A 153 -10.23 -11.96 4.29
N ILE A 154 -9.60 -13.02 3.77
CA ILE A 154 -8.14 -13.15 3.72
C ILE A 154 -7.52 -12.01 2.88
N GLY A 155 -8.11 -11.70 1.73
CA GLY A 155 -7.67 -10.60 0.86
C GLY A 155 -7.70 -9.25 1.59
N VAL A 156 -8.81 -8.94 2.25
CA VAL A 156 -8.98 -7.72 3.04
C VAL A 156 -7.96 -7.66 4.18
N HIS A 157 -7.77 -8.74 4.95
CA HIS A 157 -6.77 -8.79 6.01
C HIS A 157 -5.35 -8.58 5.47
N ASN A 158 -4.99 -9.24 4.37
CA ASN A 158 -3.65 -9.11 3.79
C ASN A 158 -3.36 -7.72 3.27
N PHE A 159 -4.36 -7.03 2.75
CA PHE A 159 -4.18 -5.68 2.20
C PHE A 159 -4.12 -4.62 3.31
N TYR A 160 -5.02 -4.69 4.30
CA TYR A 160 -5.15 -3.64 5.32
C TYR A 160 -4.37 -3.87 6.61
N ASN A 161 -3.72 -5.04 6.80
CA ASN A 161 -3.02 -5.38 8.05
C ASN A 161 -1.87 -4.44 8.43
N ILE A 162 -1.44 -3.55 7.54
CA ILE A 162 -0.42 -2.53 7.77
C ILE A 162 -0.98 -1.21 8.32
N ALA A 163 -2.31 -1.02 8.32
CA ALA A 163 -2.91 0.18 8.88
C ALA A 163 -2.85 0.18 10.41
N THR A 164 -2.59 1.33 11.02
CA THR A 164 -2.40 1.44 12.48
C THR A 164 -3.65 1.11 13.28
N ASP A 165 -4.83 1.47 12.77
CA ASP A 165 -6.12 1.29 13.45
C ASP A 165 -7.01 0.26 12.74
N VAL A 166 -6.43 -0.67 11.98
CA VAL A 166 -7.18 -1.68 11.21
C VAL A 166 -8.10 -2.53 12.08
N SER A 167 -7.69 -2.81 13.31
CA SER A 167 -8.51 -3.61 14.24
C SER A 167 -9.86 -2.96 14.55
N LEU A 168 -9.90 -1.62 14.64
CA LEU A 168 -11.14 -0.88 14.85
C LEU A 168 -12.03 -0.94 13.60
N ASP A 169 -11.46 -0.75 12.42
CA ASP A 169 -12.21 -0.83 11.16
C ASP A 169 -12.78 -2.24 10.94
N MET A 170 -11.99 -3.28 11.24
CA MET A 170 -12.46 -4.67 11.15
C MET A 170 -13.51 -5.02 12.20
N ALA A 171 -13.42 -4.43 13.40
CA ALA A 171 -14.44 -4.62 14.43
C ALA A 171 -15.79 -4.01 14.02
N ASP A 172 -15.77 -2.82 13.40
CA ASP A 172 -16.99 -2.17 12.90
C ASP A 172 -17.64 -3.03 11.78
N ILE A 173 -16.86 -3.51 10.80
CA ILE A 173 -17.36 -4.42 9.76
C ILE A 173 -17.88 -5.72 10.39
N ALA A 174 -17.15 -6.27 11.36
CA ALA A 174 -17.52 -7.50 12.04
C ALA A 174 -18.85 -7.40 12.79
N PHE A 175 -19.18 -6.24 13.33
CA PHE A 175 -20.47 -6.01 13.99
C PHE A 175 -21.64 -6.29 13.03
N HIS A 176 -21.60 -5.72 11.84
CA HIS A 176 -22.66 -5.89 10.82
C HIS A 176 -22.67 -7.31 10.24
N VAL A 177 -21.50 -7.84 9.91
CA VAL A 177 -21.33 -9.21 9.40
C VAL A 177 -21.83 -10.25 10.39
N ASN A 178 -21.42 -10.15 11.67
CA ASN A 178 -21.84 -11.09 12.71
C ASN A 178 -23.34 -10.99 13.02
N THR A 179 -23.90 -9.78 12.95
CA THR A 179 -25.35 -9.57 13.09
C THR A 179 -26.10 -10.31 11.99
N LEU A 180 -25.66 -10.17 10.73
CA LEU A 180 -26.25 -10.90 9.60
C LEU A 180 -26.10 -12.42 9.76
N ILE A 181 -24.92 -12.90 10.18
CA ILE A 181 -24.68 -14.33 10.45
C ILE A 181 -25.67 -14.85 11.50
N LYS A 182 -25.83 -14.16 12.62
CA LYS A 182 -26.76 -14.56 13.66
C LYS A 182 -28.20 -14.64 13.15
N HIS A 183 -28.68 -13.60 12.45
CA HIS A 183 -30.07 -13.59 11.97
C HIS A 183 -30.33 -14.67 10.91
N ARG A 184 -29.39 -14.88 9.98
CA ARG A 184 -29.62 -15.77 8.84
C ARG A 184 -29.32 -17.24 9.13
N PHE A 185 -28.33 -17.52 10.01
CA PHE A 185 -27.81 -18.86 10.24
C PHE A 185 -27.92 -19.32 11.69
N ASN A 186 -28.71 -18.68 12.53
CA ASN A 186 -28.79 -18.94 13.98
C ASN A 186 -28.79 -20.41 14.37
N ARG A 187 -29.59 -21.23 13.67
CA ARG A 187 -29.73 -22.67 13.95
C ARG A 187 -28.72 -23.57 13.19
N LYS A 188 -27.96 -23.00 12.25
CA LYS A 188 -27.05 -23.72 11.36
C LYS A 188 -25.58 -23.45 11.69
N ILE A 189 -25.30 -22.47 12.52
CA ILE A 189 -23.95 -22.07 12.88
C ILE A 189 -23.50 -22.82 14.15
N SER A 190 -22.26 -23.35 14.11
CA SER A 190 -21.64 -24.09 15.21
C SER A 190 -20.30 -23.46 15.60
N LYS A 191 -19.81 -23.87 16.79
CA LYS A 191 -18.43 -23.63 17.22
C LYS A 191 -17.49 -24.74 16.78
N GLU A 192 -18.03 -25.89 16.36
CA GLU A 192 -17.31 -27.09 15.96
C GLU A 192 -17.64 -27.45 14.51
N GLY A 193 -16.66 -28.03 13.80
CA GLY A 193 -16.82 -28.46 12.42
C GLY A 193 -15.62 -29.26 11.93
N LEU A 194 -15.46 -29.32 10.61
CA LEU A 194 -14.34 -30.02 9.97
C LEU A 194 -12.99 -29.38 10.36
N PRO A 195 -11.92 -30.20 10.40
CA PRO A 195 -10.58 -29.71 10.68
C PRO A 195 -10.19 -28.54 9.76
N LEU A 196 -9.54 -27.54 10.34
CA LEU A 196 -9.04 -26.39 9.59
C LEU A 196 -7.90 -26.81 8.66
N SER A 197 -7.85 -26.26 7.47
CA SER A 197 -6.67 -26.40 6.63
C SER A 197 -5.41 -25.86 7.32
N LYS A 198 -4.22 -26.37 6.99
CA LYS A 198 -2.95 -25.93 7.58
C LYS A 198 -2.77 -24.41 7.53
N PHE A 199 -3.18 -23.79 6.43
CA PHE A 199 -3.12 -22.32 6.27
C PHE A 199 -4.07 -21.59 7.23
N ILE A 200 -5.34 -21.99 7.29
CA ILE A 200 -6.34 -21.35 8.17
C ILE A 200 -5.99 -21.58 9.63
N SER A 201 -5.56 -22.78 10.01
CA SER A 201 -5.11 -23.08 11.37
C SER A 201 -3.93 -22.20 11.79
N LYS A 202 -2.91 -22.03 10.94
CA LYS A 202 -1.76 -21.17 11.23
C LYS A 202 -2.14 -19.69 11.35
N ALA A 203 -3.05 -19.20 10.50
CA ALA A 203 -3.38 -17.78 10.44
C ALA A 203 -4.47 -17.37 11.43
N TYR A 204 -5.44 -18.26 11.70
CA TYR A 204 -6.66 -17.95 12.44
C TYR A 204 -6.96 -18.92 13.58
N GLY A 205 -6.19 -19.99 13.76
CA GLY A 205 -6.45 -21.04 14.74
C GLY A 205 -6.57 -20.58 16.19
N ASP A 206 -5.87 -19.50 16.54
CA ASP A 206 -5.94 -18.89 17.88
C ASP A 206 -7.22 -18.05 18.09
N SER A 207 -8.07 -17.90 17.07
CA SER A 207 -9.26 -17.07 17.16
C SER A 207 -10.43 -17.82 17.75
N SER A 208 -10.94 -17.34 18.88
CA SER A 208 -12.21 -17.82 19.46
C SER A 208 -13.44 -17.42 18.65
N GLN A 209 -13.28 -16.60 17.61
CA GLN A 209 -14.36 -16.07 16.79
C GLN A 209 -14.69 -16.95 15.57
N ILE A 210 -13.89 -17.99 15.27
CA ILE A 210 -14.20 -18.93 14.18
C ILE A 210 -15.56 -19.56 14.44
N ARG A 211 -16.34 -19.65 13.38
CA ARG A 211 -17.64 -20.33 13.36
C ARG A 211 -17.68 -21.30 12.18
N TYR A 212 -18.55 -22.27 12.28
CA TYR A 212 -18.74 -23.28 11.25
C TYR A 212 -20.15 -23.24 10.73
N LEU A 213 -20.29 -23.28 9.40
CA LEU A 213 -21.56 -23.38 8.72
C LEU A 213 -21.50 -24.56 7.76
N TYR A 214 -22.45 -25.47 7.86
CA TYR A 214 -22.43 -26.77 7.16
C TYR A 214 -21.14 -27.58 7.39
N GLY A 215 -20.56 -27.46 8.59
CA GLY A 215 -19.28 -28.08 8.94
C GLY A 215 -18.03 -27.37 8.45
N LEU A 216 -18.17 -26.31 7.64
CA LEU A 216 -17.08 -25.56 7.03
C LEU A 216 -16.77 -24.30 7.83
N ALA A 217 -15.49 -24.01 8.04
CA ALA A 217 -15.07 -22.83 8.79
C ALA A 217 -15.36 -21.53 8.04
N ILE A 218 -15.95 -20.57 8.75
CA ILE A 218 -16.08 -19.16 8.34
C ILE A 218 -15.03 -18.35 9.07
N ILE A 219 -14.16 -17.69 8.31
CA ILE A 219 -13.10 -16.84 8.84
C ILE A 219 -13.70 -15.55 9.38
N PRO A 220 -13.41 -15.18 10.65
CA PRO A 220 -13.94 -13.97 11.24
C PRO A 220 -13.22 -12.73 10.70
N ILE A 221 -13.95 -11.79 10.10
CA ILE A 221 -13.40 -10.52 9.62
C ILE A 221 -12.81 -9.66 10.75
N GLY A 222 -13.33 -9.78 11.98
CA GLY A 222 -12.83 -9.05 13.14
C GLY A 222 -11.46 -9.49 13.65
N TYR A 223 -10.96 -10.66 13.22
CA TYR A 223 -9.68 -11.17 13.68
C TYR A 223 -8.56 -10.88 12.69
N VAL A 224 -8.03 -9.66 12.72
CA VAL A 224 -6.91 -9.24 11.88
C VAL A 224 -5.60 -9.21 12.67
N ARG A 225 -4.54 -9.78 12.12
CA ARG A 225 -3.17 -9.68 12.66
C ARG A 225 -2.45 -8.53 11.99
N THR A 226 -2.09 -7.49 12.77
CA THR A 226 -1.39 -6.31 12.27
C THR A 226 0.05 -6.63 11.89
N LYS A 227 0.54 -5.96 10.84
CA LYS A 227 1.94 -6.02 10.42
C LYS A 227 2.53 -4.61 10.43
N LYS A 228 3.83 -4.53 10.69
CA LYS A 228 4.56 -3.28 10.49
C LYS A 228 4.64 -2.97 9.01
N PRO A 229 4.40 -1.70 8.58
CA PRO A 229 4.63 -1.28 7.21
C PRO A 229 6.07 -1.57 6.78
N MET A 230 6.25 -1.95 5.52
CA MET A 230 7.60 -2.10 4.98
C MET A 230 8.27 -0.73 4.85
N HIS A 231 9.53 -0.66 5.26
CA HIS A 231 10.36 0.52 5.03
C HIS A 231 11.30 0.25 3.85
N LYS A 232 11.32 1.16 2.89
CA LYS A 232 12.35 1.15 1.85
C LYS A 232 13.67 1.59 2.50
N PRO A 233 14.73 0.76 2.51
CA PRO A 233 16.04 1.17 3.00
C PRO A 233 16.58 2.37 2.23
N CYS A 234 17.20 3.34 2.90
CA CYS A 234 17.78 4.51 2.24
C CYS A 234 18.88 4.16 1.23
N ALA A 235 19.48 2.98 1.37
CA ALA A 235 20.45 2.47 0.39
C ALA A 235 19.81 2.21 -0.99
N ILE A 236 18.50 1.90 -1.05
CA ILE A 236 17.78 1.66 -2.29
C ILE A 236 17.33 3.02 -2.86
N ASN A 237 18.15 3.61 -3.72
CA ASN A 237 17.90 4.93 -4.31
C ASN A 237 18.46 5.03 -5.73
N LYS A 238 17.95 5.98 -6.53
CA LYS A 238 18.38 6.18 -7.93
C LYS A 238 19.62 7.05 -8.08
N TYR A 239 20.13 7.64 -7.00
CA TYR A 239 21.20 8.65 -7.06
C TYR A 239 22.61 8.06 -6.87
N THR A 240 22.73 6.87 -6.30
CA THR A 240 23.99 6.15 -6.15
C THR A 240 24.06 4.96 -7.12
N ALA A 241 25.27 4.55 -7.53
CA ALA A 241 25.45 3.37 -8.36
C ALA A 241 24.94 2.11 -7.63
N GLU A 242 25.29 1.94 -6.35
CA GLU A 242 24.87 0.84 -5.50
C GLU A 242 23.35 0.84 -5.29
N GLY A 243 22.77 2.03 -5.09
CA GLY A 243 21.32 2.17 -4.92
C GLY A 243 20.53 1.76 -6.17
N ARG A 244 21.02 2.11 -7.37
CA ARG A 244 20.41 1.68 -8.63
C ARG A 244 20.47 0.16 -8.81
N VAL A 245 21.59 -0.45 -8.48
CA VAL A 245 21.74 -1.92 -8.50
C VAL A 245 20.71 -2.57 -7.56
N LEU A 246 20.56 -2.04 -6.33
CA LEU A 246 19.60 -2.56 -5.36
C LEU A 246 18.15 -2.40 -5.78
N ILE A 247 17.79 -1.33 -6.51
CA ILE A 247 16.43 -1.18 -7.07
C ILE A 247 16.09 -2.35 -7.98
N HIS A 248 17.03 -2.80 -8.77
CA HIS A 248 16.81 -3.81 -9.80
C HIS A 248 17.20 -5.24 -9.39
N SER A 249 17.83 -5.41 -8.22
CA SER A 249 18.34 -6.71 -7.76
C SER A 249 17.27 -7.81 -7.64
N SER A 250 16.01 -7.41 -7.34
CA SER A 250 14.88 -8.35 -7.25
C SER A 250 14.19 -8.65 -8.58
N LEU A 251 14.47 -7.88 -9.63
CA LEU A 251 13.74 -7.98 -10.90
C LEU A 251 14.25 -9.11 -11.80
N ARG A 252 15.38 -9.74 -11.46
CA ARG A 252 16.03 -10.81 -12.28
C ARG A 252 16.23 -10.42 -13.74
N ILE A 253 16.57 -9.15 -13.99
CA ILE A 253 16.84 -8.58 -15.31
C ILE A 253 18.30 -8.14 -15.40
N ASP A 254 18.81 -8.08 -16.62
CA ASP A 254 20.15 -7.51 -16.85
C ASP A 254 20.09 -5.98 -16.71
N VAL A 255 20.72 -5.49 -15.64
CA VAL A 255 20.76 -4.06 -15.30
C VAL A 255 21.58 -3.27 -16.34
N SER A 256 22.55 -3.90 -17.00
CA SER A 256 23.36 -3.24 -18.03
C SER A 256 22.50 -2.89 -19.26
N ILE A 257 21.64 -3.81 -19.66
CA ILE A 257 20.67 -3.61 -20.75
C ILE A 257 19.67 -2.54 -20.36
N LEU A 258 19.15 -2.58 -19.13
CA LEU A 258 18.23 -1.55 -18.64
C LEU A 258 18.87 -0.15 -18.70
N HIS A 259 20.12 -0.02 -18.23
CA HIS A 259 20.87 1.24 -18.32
C HIS A 259 21.13 1.69 -19.76
N ARG A 260 21.41 0.75 -20.66
CA ARG A 260 21.55 1.04 -22.09
C ARG A 260 20.24 1.55 -22.69
N LEU A 261 19.12 0.94 -22.36
CA LEU A 261 17.80 1.40 -22.79
C LEU A 261 17.46 2.80 -22.24
N MET A 262 17.85 3.10 -21.01
CA MET A 262 17.64 4.42 -20.39
C MET A 262 18.52 5.52 -21.03
N ARG A 263 19.73 5.18 -21.44
CA ARG A 263 20.67 6.15 -22.07
C ARG A 263 20.33 6.40 -23.54
N ASN A 264 19.88 5.39 -24.26
CA ASN A 264 19.55 5.47 -25.67
C ASN A 264 18.08 5.86 -25.86
N VAL A 265 17.78 7.11 -25.53
CA VAL A 265 16.46 7.69 -25.81
C VAL A 265 16.43 8.02 -27.32
N ASP A 266 15.46 7.45 -28.04
CA ASP A 266 15.25 7.75 -29.43
C ASP A 266 14.55 9.13 -29.55
N ALA A 267 15.32 10.13 -29.99
CA ALA A 267 14.81 11.51 -30.11
C ALA A 267 13.66 11.65 -31.13
N HIS A 268 13.48 10.66 -32.03
CA HIS A 268 12.41 10.66 -33.05
C HIS A 268 11.15 9.95 -32.56
N ARG A 269 11.12 9.41 -31.35
CA ARG A 269 9.98 8.71 -30.77
C ARG A 269 9.38 9.49 -29.59
N SER A 270 8.11 9.20 -29.29
CA SER A 270 7.43 9.83 -28.17
C SER A 270 8.04 9.40 -26.82
N ILE A 271 7.84 10.22 -25.78
CA ILE A 271 8.24 9.90 -24.40
C ILE A 271 7.58 8.60 -23.96
N GLU A 272 6.30 8.38 -24.32
CA GLU A 272 5.57 7.16 -24.04
C GLU A 272 6.22 5.91 -24.62
N TYR A 273 6.75 5.99 -25.85
CA TYR A 273 7.49 4.89 -26.47
C TYR A 273 8.71 4.51 -25.64
N SER A 274 9.45 5.50 -25.17
CA SER A 274 10.65 5.29 -24.36
C SER A 274 10.32 4.68 -22.99
N ASP A 275 9.26 5.15 -22.34
CA ASP A 275 8.78 4.64 -21.05
C ASP A 275 8.20 3.22 -21.19
N ASN A 276 7.41 2.98 -22.24
CA ASN A 276 6.85 1.66 -22.53
C ASN A 276 7.94 0.61 -22.80
N ARG A 277 9.00 0.97 -23.50
CA ARG A 277 10.14 0.10 -23.77
C ARG A 277 10.82 -0.37 -22.48
N LEU A 278 11.01 0.53 -21.51
CA LEU A 278 11.57 0.20 -20.19
C LEU A 278 10.61 -0.69 -19.39
N SER A 279 9.33 -0.32 -19.39
CA SER A 279 8.28 -1.04 -18.67
C SER A 279 8.10 -2.45 -19.21
N LEU A 280 8.10 -2.63 -20.52
CA LEU A 280 7.99 -3.94 -21.16
C LEU A 280 9.21 -4.81 -20.88
N TYR A 281 10.43 -4.25 -20.98
CA TYR A 281 11.64 -4.98 -20.64
C TYR A 281 11.62 -5.48 -19.19
N ALA A 282 11.20 -4.64 -18.26
CA ALA A 282 11.09 -5.01 -16.86
C ALA A 282 9.98 -6.05 -16.62
N ALA A 283 8.79 -5.88 -17.21
CA ALA A 283 7.65 -6.79 -17.08
C ALA A 283 7.92 -8.18 -17.66
N GLN A 284 8.69 -8.25 -18.73
CA GLN A 284 9.07 -9.49 -19.40
C GLN A 284 10.36 -10.12 -18.83
N HIS A 285 10.89 -9.56 -17.74
CA HIS A 285 12.17 -9.99 -17.13
C HIS A 285 13.32 -10.09 -18.14
N GLY A 286 13.37 -9.18 -19.10
CA GLY A 286 14.38 -9.12 -20.13
C GLY A 286 14.27 -10.21 -21.20
N ARG A 287 13.16 -10.93 -21.28
CA ARG A 287 12.91 -12.02 -22.22
C ARG A 287 11.86 -11.64 -23.24
N CYS A 288 11.96 -12.20 -24.42
CA CYS A 288 10.89 -12.06 -25.42
C CYS A 288 9.62 -12.78 -24.98
N ALA A 289 8.47 -12.11 -24.97
CA ALA A 289 7.19 -12.69 -24.56
C ALA A 289 6.72 -13.85 -25.46
N ILE A 290 7.22 -13.89 -26.74
CA ILE A 290 6.84 -14.92 -27.72
C ILE A 290 7.82 -16.09 -27.68
N THR A 291 9.12 -15.82 -27.65
CA THR A 291 10.17 -16.87 -27.78
C THR A 291 10.75 -17.31 -26.45
N GLY A 292 10.52 -16.57 -25.36
CA GLY A 292 11.09 -16.84 -24.04
C GLY A 292 12.60 -16.60 -23.92
N LYS A 293 13.23 -16.12 -25.00
CA LYS A 293 14.70 -15.86 -25.06
C LYS A 293 15.00 -14.42 -24.68
#